data_4cb3919727077538fc4afb3f5648fed6
#
_entry.id   4cb3919727077538fc4afb3f5648fed6
#
_cell.length_a   1.000
_cell.length_b   1.000
_cell.length_c   1.000
_cell.angle_alpha   90.00
_cell.angle_beta   90.00
_cell.angle_gamma   90.00
#
_symmetry.space_group_name_H-M   'P 1'
#
loop_
_entity.id
_entity.type
_entity.pdbx_description
1 polymer ?
#
loop_
_entity_poly.entity_id
_entity_poly.type
_entity_poly.pdbx_seq_one_letter_code
_entity_poly.pdbx_strand_id
1 'polypeptide(L)'
;MIQLEPPFRHGTQGDAPALAELINVAGEGLPWYLWTTMAEPGESAWEVGRRRAMRATGSFSYRHATVAELDGRVIAALVGYPLPDQPAPIDHDQMPAMFVPLQELENLTPGTWYVNVLATCPEYRGRGYGTRLLGIAERLAAAAGRSGLSIIVSDANAGARRLYERCGCSEVAVRPMVKEGWVNPGENWVLLVKRTG
;
A
#
# COMPACT_ATOMS: atom_id res chain seq x y z
N MET A 1 -12.35 6.84 -14.62
CA MET A 1 -11.25 7.43 -13.81
C MET A 1 -11.83 8.64 -13.07
N ILE A 2 -11.63 8.78 -11.76
CA ILE A 2 -12.16 9.93 -11.00
C ILE A 2 -11.34 11.18 -11.30
N GLN A 3 -11.99 12.36 -11.24
CA GLN A 3 -11.28 13.64 -11.30
C GLN A 3 -10.59 13.91 -9.95
N LEU A 4 -9.33 14.30 -10.00
CA LEU A 4 -8.53 14.70 -8.85
C LEU A 4 -8.23 16.20 -8.91
N GLU A 5 -8.19 16.85 -7.75
CA GLU A 5 -7.86 18.26 -7.62
C GLU A 5 -6.47 18.45 -7.03
N PRO A 6 -5.73 19.47 -7.45
CA PRO A 6 -4.44 19.78 -6.85
C PRO A 6 -4.51 19.82 -5.31
N PRO A 7 -3.49 19.37 -4.64
CA PRO A 7 -2.20 18.89 -5.12
C PRO A 7 -2.19 17.41 -5.55
N PHE A 8 -3.34 16.75 -5.69
CA PHE A 8 -3.41 15.33 -6.04
C PHE A 8 -3.56 15.13 -7.54
N ARG A 9 -2.86 14.13 -8.06
CA ARG A 9 -2.97 13.65 -9.43
C ARG A 9 -2.71 12.15 -9.52
N HIS A 10 -3.06 11.56 -10.66
CA HIS A 10 -2.69 10.18 -10.95
C HIS A 10 -1.17 10.06 -11.13
N GLY A 11 -0.63 8.91 -10.71
CA GLY A 11 0.78 8.60 -10.88
C GLY A 11 1.16 8.41 -12.36
N THR A 12 2.40 8.73 -12.67
CA THR A 12 3.03 8.55 -13.97
C THR A 12 4.31 7.72 -13.85
N GLN A 13 4.86 7.25 -14.95
CA GLN A 13 6.17 6.55 -14.93
C GLN A 13 7.29 7.44 -14.37
N GLY A 14 7.21 8.76 -14.60
CA GLY A 14 8.19 9.72 -14.06
C GLY A 14 8.22 9.78 -12.53
N ASP A 15 7.15 9.34 -11.86
CA ASP A 15 7.07 9.32 -10.40
C ASP A 15 7.75 8.07 -9.77
N ALA A 16 8.25 7.14 -10.57
CA ALA A 16 8.81 5.88 -10.09
C ALA A 16 9.90 6.03 -9.01
N PRO A 17 10.83 7.01 -9.06
CA PRO A 17 11.79 7.23 -7.99
C PRO A 17 11.10 7.55 -6.65
N ALA A 18 10.17 8.52 -6.64
CA ALA A 18 9.43 8.91 -5.44
C ALA A 18 8.49 7.80 -4.95
N LEU A 19 7.86 7.08 -5.88
CA LEU A 19 7.01 5.93 -5.54
C LEU A 19 7.82 4.82 -4.88
N ALA A 20 9.03 4.49 -5.35
CA ALA A 20 9.86 3.49 -4.70
C ALA A 20 10.17 3.88 -3.24
N GLU A 21 10.54 5.14 -2.99
CA GLU A 21 10.79 5.63 -1.63
C GLU A 21 9.55 5.54 -0.75
N LEU A 22 8.39 6.04 -1.23
CA LEU A 22 7.14 6.05 -0.47
C LEU A 22 6.58 4.65 -0.24
N ILE A 23 6.73 3.73 -1.21
CA ILE A 23 6.40 2.31 -1.05
C ILE A 23 7.23 1.69 0.07
N ASN A 24 8.55 1.97 0.09
CA ASN A 24 9.42 1.45 1.14
C ASN A 24 9.09 2.03 2.52
N VAL A 25 8.75 3.32 2.59
CA VAL A 25 8.29 3.97 3.83
C VAL A 25 6.99 3.34 4.35
N ALA A 26 6.01 3.10 3.48
CA ALA A 26 4.74 2.49 3.85
C ALA A 26 4.91 1.04 4.34
N GLY A 27 5.79 0.29 3.68
CA GLY A 27 6.09 -1.11 4.02
C GLY A 27 7.18 -1.28 5.09
N GLU A 28 7.58 -0.19 5.78
CA GLU A 28 8.52 -0.24 6.92
C GLU A 28 9.82 -0.99 6.60
N GLY A 29 10.34 -0.81 5.37
CA GLY A 29 11.57 -1.43 4.90
C GLY A 29 11.41 -2.83 4.30
N LEU A 30 10.25 -3.49 4.40
CA LEU A 30 10.01 -4.77 3.73
C LEU A 30 10.22 -4.69 2.21
N PRO A 31 9.71 -3.67 1.49
CA PRO A 31 9.98 -3.54 0.07
C PRO A 31 11.46 -3.49 -0.26
N TRP A 32 12.25 -2.70 0.48
CA TRP A 32 13.70 -2.61 0.27
C TRP A 32 14.40 -3.95 0.51
N TYR A 33 14.03 -4.67 1.59
CA TYR A 33 14.53 -6.01 1.87
C TYR A 33 14.26 -6.95 0.68
N LEU A 34 13.03 -6.99 0.17
CA LEU A 34 12.67 -7.81 -0.98
C LEU A 34 13.40 -7.40 -2.26
N TRP A 35 13.57 -6.11 -2.49
CA TRP A 35 14.30 -5.61 -3.66
C TRP A 35 15.77 -5.98 -3.62
N THR A 36 16.36 -6.05 -2.41
CA THR A 36 17.73 -6.52 -2.24
C THR A 36 17.87 -7.99 -2.68
N THR A 37 16.87 -8.83 -2.39
CA THR A 37 16.89 -10.25 -2.82
C THR A 37 16.60 -10.42 -4.31
N MET A 38 16.00 -9.43 -4.97
CA MET A 38 15.64 -9.46 -6.39
C MET A 38 16.66 -8.75 -7.29
N ALA A 39 17.65 -8.09 -6.70
CA ALA A 39 18.65 -7.33 -7.44
C ALA A 39 19.62 -8.25 -8.19
N GLU A 40 19.88 -7.93 -9.44
CA GLU A 40 20.91 -8.58 -10.24
C GLU A 40 22.32 -8.11 -9.83
N PRO A 41 23.37 -8.84 -10.19
CA PRO A 41 24.74 -8.40 -9.91
C PRO A 41 25.02 -6.98 -10.42
N GLY A 42 25.34 -6.06 -9.52
CA GLY A 42 25.58 -4.65 -9.82
C GLY A 42 24.33 -3.75 -9.78
N GLU A 43 23.14 -4.30 -9.65
CA GLU A 43 21.89 -3.55 -9.49
C GLU A 43 21.64 -3.23 -8.00
N SER A 44 21.27 -2.00 -7.70
CA SER A 44 20.85 -1.62 -6.34
C SER A 44 19.38 -1.97 -6.08
N ALA A 45 19.01 -2.18 -4.82
CA ALA A 45 17.60 -2.38 -4.42
C ALA A 45 16.69 -1.24 -4.90
N TRP A 46 17.19 0.00 -4.91
CA TRP A 46 16.42 1.16 -5.40
C TRP A 46 16.14 1.11 -6.91
N GLU A 47 17.05 0.59 -7.71
CA GLU A 47 16.81 0.37 -9.15
C GLU A 47 15.72 -0.68 -9.36
N VAL A 48 15.74 -1.77 -8.60
CA VAL A 48 14.65 -2.76 -8.59
C VAL A 48 13.31 -2.10 -8.22
N GLY A 49 13.28 -1.32 -7.14
CA GLY A 49 12.08 -0.60 -6.70
C GLY A 49 11.51 0.32 -7.79
N ARG A 50 12.37 1.14 -8.42
CA ARG A 50 11.97 2.03 -9.53
C ARG A 50 11.45 1.23 -10.73
N ARG A 51 12.16 0.19 -11.14
CA ARG A 51 11.75 -0.70 -12.23
C ARG A 51 10.37 -1.33 -11.96
N ARG A 52 10.10 -1.73 -10.72
CA ARG A 52 8.79 -2.27 -10.31
C ARG A 52 7.68 -1.21 -10.36
N ALA A 53 7.94 0.00 -9.90
CA ALA A 53 7.00 1.11 -9.96
C ALA A 53 6.68 1.58 -11.40
N MET A 54 7.65 1.49 -12.31
CA MET A 54 7.48 1.84 -13.73
C MET A 54 6.63 0.86 -14.53
N ARG A 55 6.37 -0.35 -14.02
CA ARG A 55 5.60 -1.37 -14.77
C ARG A 55 4.16 -0.93 -14.98
N ALA A 56 3.58 -1.32 -16.11
CA ALA A 56 2.17 -1.09 -16.43
C ALA A 56 1.21 -2.02 -15.65
N THR A 57 1.73 -3.07 -15.02
CA THR A 57 0.98 -4.10 -14.29
C THR A 57 1.64 -4.41 -12.95
N GLY A 58 0.90 -5.10 -12.07
CA GLY A 58 1.36 -5.50 -10.74
C GLY A 58 1.01 -4.48 -9.65
N SER A 59 1.02 -4.95 -8.41
CA SER A 59 0.49 -4.25 -7.22
C SER A 59 1.14 -2.89 -6.93
N PHE A 60 2.40 -2.70 -7.35
CA PHE A 60 3.17 -1.47 -7.13
C PHE A 60 3.31 -0.62 -8.41
N SER A 61 2.49 -0.87 -9.42
CA SER A 61 2.49 -0.08 -10.66
C SER A 61 2.09 1.38 -10.41
N TYR A 62 2.75 2.33 -11.09
CA TYR A 62 2.35 3.73 -11.10
C TYR A 62 0.88 3.94 -11.50
N ARG A 63 0.29 3.01 -12.26
CA ARG A 63 -1.11 3.08 -12.70
C ARG A 63 -2.11 2.93 -11.55
N HIS A 64 -1.69 2.34 -10.46
CA HIS A 64 -2.46 2.22 -9.22
C HIS A 64 -2.19 3.36 -8.23
N ALA A 65 -1.29 4.28 -8.61
CA ALA A 65 -0.87 5.35 -7.73
C ALA A 65 -1.70 6.63 -7.90
N THR A 66 -2.01 7.25 -6.79
CA THR A 66 -2.39 8.66 -6.67
C THR A 66 -1.32 9.35 -5.84
N VAL A 67 -0.78 10.44 -6.33
CA VAL A 67 0.29 11.19 -5.64
C VAL A 67 -0.19 12.59 -5.26
N ALA A 68 0.38 13.13 -4.19
CA ALA A 68 0.31 14.55 -3.88
C ALA A 68 1.62 15.22 -4.32
N GLU A 69 1.53 16.27 -5.11
CA GLU A 69 2.68 17.02 -5.62
C GLU A 69 2.64 18.46 -5.13
N LEU A 70 3.76 18.94 -4.60
CA LEU A 70 3.99 20.34 -4.26
C LEU A 70 5.31 20.78 -4.90
N ASP A 71 5.29 21.92 -5.59
CA ASP A 71 6.48 22.53 -6.20
C ASP A 71 7.30 21.55 -7.06
N GLY A 72 6.61 20.70 -7.83
CA GLY A 72 7.23 19.69 -8.68
C GLY A 72 7.77 18.45 -7.94
N ARG A 73 7.55 18.33 -6.62
CA ARG A 73 7.97 17.20 -5.81
C ARG A 73 6.78 16.36 -5.35
N VAL A 74 6.85 15.06 -5.54
CA VAL A 74 5.89 14.10 -4.95
C VAL A 74 6.20 13.97 -3.45
N ILE A 75 5.20 14.28 -2.62
CA ILE A 75 5.35 14.33 -1.16
C ILE A 75 4.52 13.28 -0.42
N ALA A 76 3.55 12.69 -1.10
CA ALA A 76 2.74 11.59 -0.55
C ALA A 76 2.20 10.72 -1.68
N ALA A 77 1.94 9.47 -1.38
CA ALA A 77 1.34 8.53 -2.32
C ALA A 77 0.34 7.59 -1.65
N LEU A 78 -0.68 7.26 -2.42
CA LEU A 78 -1.60 6.15 -2.25
C LEU A 78 -1.37 5.18 -3.42
N VAL A 79 -1.18 3.89 -3.15
CA VAL A 79 -1.27 2.84 -4.16
C VAL A 79 -2.37 1.89 -3.73
N GLY A 80 -3.36 1.70 -4.58
CA GLY A 80 -4.50 0.83 -4.27
C GLY A 80 -5.19 0.30 -5.51
N TYR A 81 -5.86 -0.82 -5.34
CA TYR A 81 -6.51 -1.55 -6.43
C TYR A 81 -7.69 -2.39 -5.89
N PRO A 82 -8.64 -2.77 -6.76
CA PRO A 82 -9.73 -3.64 -6.37
C PRO A 82 -9.22 -5.07 -6.11
N LEU A 83 -9.61 -5.66 -4.98
CA LEU A 83 -9.45 -7.10 -4.75
C LEU A 83 -10.47 -7.88 -5.60
N PRO A 84 -10.16 -9.14 -5.96
CA PRO A 84 -11.10 -10.05 -6.60
C PRO A 84 -12.37 -10.22 -5.76
N ASP A 85 -13.47 -10.58 -6.42
CA ASP A 85 -14.76 -10.83 -5.74
C ASP A 85 -14.79 -12.19 -5.00
N GLN A 86 -13.78 -13.02 -5.23
CA GLN A 86 -13.56 -14.30 -4.55
C GLN A 86 -12.15 -14.35 -3.96
N PRO A 87 -11.95 -15.04 -2.83
CA PRO A 87 -10.63 -15.28 -2.27
C PRO A 87 -9.70 -15.95 -3.29
N ALA A 88 -8.45 -15.51 -3.35
CA ALA A 88 -7.44 -16.16 -4.18
C ALA A 88 -6.92 -17.45 -3.49
N PRO A 89 -6.67 -18.53 -4.23
CA PRO A 89 -6.05 -19.71 -3.66
C PRO A 89 -4.63 -19.36 -3.17
N ILE A 90 -4.24 -19.95 -2.05
CA ILE A 90 -2.90 -19.83 -1.50
C ILE A 90 -2.14 -21.12 -1.83
N ASP A 91 -1.16 -21.00 -2.69
CA ASP A 91 -0.22 -22.10 -2.98
C ASP A 91 0.96 -21.99 -2.01
N HIS A 92 0.92 -22.74 -0.93
CA HIS A 92 1.95 -22.72 0.12
C HIS A 92 3.32 -23.22 -0.36
N ASP A 93 3.37 -23.96 -1.47
CA ASP A 93 4.64 -24.47 -2.03
C ASP A 93 5.34 -23.41 -2.90
N GLN A 94 4.58 -22.48 -3.48
CA GLN A 94 5.08 -21.45 -4.40
C GLN A 94 5.13 -20.06 -3.77
N MET A 95 4.24 -19.77 -2.83
CA MET A 95 4.19 -18.46 -2.18
C MET A 95 5.26 -18.37 -1.08
N PRO A 96 6.16 -17.36 -1.10
CA PRO A 96 7.08 -17.14 0.01
C PRO A 96 6.33 -17.02 1.34
N ALA A 97 6.81 -17.67 2.38
CA ALA A 97 6.12 -17.79 3.67
C ALA A 97 5.72 -16.44 4.27
N MET A 98 6.52 -15.39 4.04
CA MET A 98 6.23 -14.04 4.52
C MET A 98 4.98 -13.41 3.90
N PHE A 99 4.52 -13.86 2.73
CA PHE A 99 3.31 -13.35 2.08
C PHE A 99 2.05 -14.12 2.41
N VAL A 100 2.16 -15.34 2.95
CA VAL A 100 1.00 -16.17 3.30
C VAL A 100 0.06 -15.44 4.28
N PRO A 101 0.52 -14.87 5.41
CA PRO A 101 -0.36 -14.13 6.33
C PRO A 101 -1.03 -12.92 5.68
N LEU A 102 -0.36 -12.23 4.76
CA LEU A 102 -0.91 -11.09 4.03
C LEU A 102 -2.02 -11.55 3.08
N GLN A 103 -1.79 -12.62 2.31
CA GLN A 103 -2.80 -13.18 1.40
C GLN A 103 -4.02 -13.74 2.16
N GLU A 104 -3.80 -14.38 3.32
CA GLU A 104 -4.90 -14.82 4.19
C GLU A 104 -5.78 -13.63 4.62
N LEU A 105 -5.15 -12.51 5.01
CA LEU A 105 -5.89 -11.31 5.41
C LEU A 105 -6.61 -10.67 4.23
N GLU A 106 -5.99 -10.55 3.05
CA GLU A 106 -6.65 -10.06 1.83
C GLU A 106 -7.87 -10.92 1.47
N ASN A 107 -7.78 -12.24 1.62
CA ASN A 107 -8.84 -13.20 1.35
C ASN A 107 -10.06 -13.06 2.27
N LEU A 108 -9.95 -12.36 3.39
CA LEU A 108 -11.08 -12.04 4.28
C LEU A 108 -11.93 -10.86 3.80
N THR A 109 -11.45 -10.12 2.79
CA THR A 109 -12.08 -8.89 2.30
C THR A 109 -12.24 -8.88 0.77
N PRO A 110 -12.80 -9.94 0.15
CA PRO A 110 -13.03 -9.97 -1.27
C PRO A 110 -13.97 -8.83 -1.67
N GLY A 111 -13.80 -8.31 -2.88
CA GLY A 111 -14.62 -7.24 -3.42
C GLY A 111 -14.40 -5.85 -2.78
N THR A 112 -13.40 -5.67 -1.94
CA THR A 112 -13.00 -4.35 -1.43
C THR A 112 -11.98 -3.67 -2.35
N TRP A 113 -11.73 -2.38 -2.12
CA TRP A 113 -10.57 -1.65 -2.63
C TRP A 113 -9.44 -1.76 -1.61
N TYR A 114 -8.35 -2.41 -1.99
CA TYR A 114 -7.19 -2.59 -1.12
C TYR A 114 -6.27 -1.38 -1.18
N VAL A 115 -6.03 -0.76 -0.03
CA VAL A 115 -5.02 0.29 0.17
C VAL A 115 -3.70 -0.40 0.50
N ASN A 116 -2.89 -0.65 -0.52
CA ASN A 116 -1.62 -1.35 -0.39
C ASN A 116 -0.49 -0.44 0.13
N VAL A 117 -0.51 0.83 -0.28
CA VAL A 117 0.47 1.84 0.14
C VAL A 117 -0.25 3.12 0.50
N LEU A 118 0.06 3.67 1.67
CA LEU A 118 -0.30 5.02 2.05
C LEU A 118 0.87 5.65 2.80
N ALA A 119 1.58 6.55 2.17
CA ALA A 119 2.75 7.18 2.75
C ALA A 119 2.78 8.69 2.51
N THR A 120 3.38 9.40 3.45
CA THR A 120 3.69 10.83 3.34
C THR A 120 5.14 11.04 3.79
N CYS A 121 5.91 11.81 3.02
CA CYS A 121 7.27 12.20 3.38
C CYS A 121 7.29 12.77 4.81
N PRO A 122 8.29 12.44 5.63
CA PRO A 122 8.31 12.80 7.06
C PRO A 122 8.05 14.28 7.32
N GLU A 123 8.66 15.17 6.54
CA GLU A 123 8.54 16.63 6.67
C GLU A 123 7.15 17.20 6.32
N TYR A 124 6.29 16.39 5.70
CA TYR A 124 4.92 16.76 5.33
C TYR A 124 3.85 16.04 6.16
N ARG A 125 4.25 15.21 7.13
CA ARG A 125 3.31 14.53 8.03
C ARG A 125 2.56 15.53 8.91
N GLY A 126 1.40 15.10 9.44
CA GLY A 126 0.56 15.95 10.28
C GLY A 126 -0.22 17.05 9.54
N ARG A 127 -0.10 17.16 8.22
CA ARG A 127 -0.77 18.18 7.38
C ARG A 127 -2.03 17.68 6.67
N GLY A 128 -2.55 16.50 7.05
CA GLY A 128 -3.80 15.96 6.53
C GLY A 128 -3.71 15.21 5.19
N TYR A 129 -2.53 15.06 4.57
CA TYR A 129 -2.40 14.37 3.28
C TYR A 129 -2.88 12.91 3.34
N GLY A 130 -2.56 12.16 4.39
CA GLY A 130 -3.02 10.78 4.56
C GLY A 130 -4.55 10.68 4.61
N THR A 131 -5.21 11.55 5.38
CA THR A 131 -6.69 11.61 5.44
C THR A 131 -7.31 11.92 4.08
N ARG A 132 -6.75 12.89 3.35
CA ARG A 132 -7.24 13.26 2.01
C ARG A 132 -7.03 12.12 1.00
N LEU A 133 -5.90 11.43 1.05
CA LEU A 133 -5.63 10.26 0.20
C LEU A 133 -6.58 9.09 0.52
N LEU A 134 -6.93 8.85 1.77
CA LEU A 134 -7.96 7.86 2.14
C LEU A 134 -9.33 8.26 1.58
N GLY A 135 -9.72 9.53 1.65
CA GLY A 135 -10.94 10.01 1.00
C GLY A 135 -10.93 9.82 -0.53
N ILE A 136 -9.76 9.94 -1.17
CA ILE A 136 -9.61 9.61 -2.59
C ILE A 136 -9.75 8.10 -2.80
N ALA A 137 -9.19 7.25 -1.94
CA ALA A 137 -9.35 5.79 -2.01
C ALA A 137 -10.83 5.39 -1.92
N GLU A 138 -11.62 6.04 -1.06
CA GLU A 138 -13.07 5.82 -0.97
C GLU A 138 -13.79 6.16 -2.28
N ARG A 139 -13.44 7.28 -2.91
CA ARG A 139 -14.00 7.67 -4.22
C ARG A 139 -13.60 6.68 -5.33
N LEU A 140 -12.36 6.18 -5.29
CA LEU A 140 -11.88 5.16 -6.23
C LEU A 140 -12.61 3.83 -6.01
N ALA A 141 -12.82 3.42 -4.77
CA ALA A 141 -13.59 2.23 -4.40
C ALA A 141 -15.03 2.31 -4.92
N ALA A 142 -15.71 3.43 -4.66
CA ALA A 142 -17.08 3.67 -5.13
C ALA A 142 -17.16 3.66 -6.67
N ALA A 143 -16.22 4.32 -7.36
CA ALA A 143 -16.16 4.34 -8.82
C ALA A 143 -15.87 2.96 -9.44
N ALA A 144 -15.22 2.07 -8.68
CA ALA A 144 -14.96 0.69 -9.07
C ALA A 144 -16.05 -0.30 -8.60
N GLY A 145 -17.14 0.17 -7.96
CA GLY A 145 -18.20 -0.67 -7.42
C GLY A 145 -17.75 -1.59 -6.28
N ARG A 146 -16.77 -1.16 -5.48
CA ARG A 146 -16.25 -1.94 -4.35
C ARG A 146 -17.02 -1.66 -3.06
N SER A 147 -17.09 -2.67 -2.18
CA SER A 147 -17.90 -2.64 -0.95
C SER A 147 -17.26 -1.84 0.19
N GLY A 148 -16.12 -1.22 -0.03
CA GLY A 148 -15.38 -0.43 0.95
C GLY A 148 -13.87 -0.52 0.76
N LEU A 149 -13.12 -0.14 1.80
CA LEU A 149 -11.66 -0.22 1.84
C LEU A 149 -11.20 -1.36 2.73
N SER A 150 -10.10 -1.99 2.35
CA SER A 150 -9.31 -2.88 3.21
C SER A 150 -7.86 -2.41 3.25
N ILE A 151 -7.21 -2.55 4.40
CA ILE A 151 -5.85 -2.07 4.66
C ILE A 151 -5.18 -3.08 5.59
N ILE A 152 -3.96 -3.50 5.28
CA ILE A 152 -3.13 -4.30 6.18
C ILE A 152 -1.98 -3.43 6.69
N VAL A 153 -1.73 -3.48 7.98
CA VAL A 153 -0.71 -2.66 8.64
C VAL A 153 -0.04 -3.45 9.77
N SER A 154 1.21 -3.13 10.06
CA SER A 154 1.92 -3.66 11.23
C SER A 154 1.25 -3.19 12.53
N ASP A 155 1.15 -4.08 13.52
CA ASP A 155 0.67 -3.74 14.87
C ASP A 155 1.55 -2.68 15.55
N ALA A 156 2.83 -2.63 15.23
CA ALA A 156 3.76 -1.60 15.71
C ALA A 156 3.54 -0.22 15.07
N ASN A 157 2.85 -0.12 13.91
CA ASN A 157 2.59 1.17 13.25
C ASN A 157 1.41 1.92 13.88
N ALA A 158 1.56 2.29 15.14
CA ALA A 158 0.51 3.00 15.88
C ALA A 158 0.07 4.32 15.22
N GLY A 159 0.95 4.95 14.45
CA GLY A 159 0.63 6.20 13.72
C GLY A 159 -0.37 5.96 12.59
N ALA A 160 -0.12 4.96 11.77
CA ALA A 160 -1.01 4.58 10.66
C ALA A 160 -2.34 4.02 11.19
N ARG A 161 -2.31 3.14 12.21
CA ARG A 161 -3.52 2.59 12.83
C ARG A 161 -4.44 3.69 13.33
N ARG A 162 -3.93 4.65 14.10
CA ARG A 162 -4.73 5.81 14.56
C ARG A 162 -5.30 6.65 13.40
N LEU A 163 -4.59 6.79 12.30
CA LEU A 163 -5.13 7.46 11.11
C LEU A 163 -6.32 6.69 10.54
N TYR A 164 -6.17 5.39 10.32
CA TYR A 164 -7.21 4.54 9.74
C TYR A 164 -8.46 4.49 10.62
N GLU A 165 -8.29 4.32 11.93
CA GLU A 165 -9.39 4.32 12.91
C GLU A 165 -10.16 5.65 12.91
N ARG A 166 -9.45 6.80 12.92
CA ARG A 166 -10.09 8.13 12.78
C ARG A 166 -10.83 8.32 11.47
N CYS A 167 -10.41 7.62 10.41
CA CYS A 167 -11.09 7.64 9.11
C CYS A 167 -12.22 6.61 9.01
N GLY A 168 -12.56 5.92 10.11
CA GLY A 168 -13.69 5.00 10.20
C GLY A 168 -13.36 3.56 9.82
N CYS A 169 -12.08 3.17 9.76
CA CYS A 169 -11.69 1.78 9.63
C CYS A 169 -11.76 1.08 11.00
N SER A 170 -12.15 -0.19 11.00
CA SER A 170 -12.19 -1.05 12.19
C SER A 170 -11.32 -2.28 11.97
N GLU A 171 -10.66 -2.75 13.03
CA GLU A 171 -9.90 -4.00 13.02
C GLU A 171 -10.84 -5.19 12.81
N VAL A 172 -10.47 -6.10 11.91
CA VAL A 172 -11.27 -7.28 11.56
C VAL A 172 -10.53 -8.58 11.84
N ALA A 173 -9.23 -8.62 11.59
CA ALA A 173 -8.43 -9.83 11.77
C ALA A 173 -6.96 -9.49 12.00
N VAL A 174 -6.25 -10.45 12.55
CA VAL A 174 -4.82 -10.38 12.83
C VAL A 174 -4.14 -11.67 12.39
N ARG A 175 -2.91 -11.59 11.88
CA ARG A 175 -2.06 -12.74 11.57
C ARG A 175 -0.63 -12.47 12.03
N PRO A 176 0.06 -13.47 12.61
CA PRO A 176 1.48 -13.34 12.92
C PRO A 176 2.31 -13.02 11.68
N MET A 177 3.32 -12.17 11.84
CA MET A 177 4.29 -11.88 10.77
C MET A 177 5.26 -13.04 10.61
N VAL A 178 5.56 -13.39 9.37
CA VAL A 178 6.70 -14.23 9.01
C VAL A 178 7.76 -13.30 8.42
N LYS A 179 8.84 -13.06 9.15
CA LYS A 179 9.81 -11.99 8.81
C LYS A 179 11.02 -12.48 8.01
N GLU A 180 11.35 -13.77 8.10
CA GLU A 180 12.56 -14.35 7.50
C GLU A 180 13.82 -13.55 7.86
N GLY A 181 14.34 -12.67 7.00
CA GLY A 181 15.48 -11.80 7.31
C GLY A 181 15.12 -10.31 7.45
N TRP A 182 13.84 -9.96 7.28
CA TRP A 182 13.37 -8.58 7.47
C TRP A 182 13.24 -8.22 8.95
N VAL A 183 13.79 -7.08 9.33
CA VAL A 183 13.74 -6.58 10.72
C VAL A 183 12.59 -5.58 10.85
N ASN A 184 11.61 -5.89 11.70
CA ASN A 184 10.49 -5.03 12.03
C ASN A 184 10.11 -5.24 13.51
N PRO A 185 9.78 -4.17 14.27
CA PRO A 185 9.36 -4.29 15.67
C PRO A 185 7.98 -4.92 15.85
N GLY A 186 7.12 -4.90 14.82
CA GLY A 186 5.79 -5.50 14.87
C GLY A 186 5.85 -7.02 14.92
N GLU A 187 4.86 -7.64 15.53
CA GLU A 187 4.71 -9.09 15.61
C GLU A 187 3.58 -9.60 14.72
N ASN A 188 2.62 -8.70 14.40
CA ASN A 188 1.41 -9.07 13.68
C ASN A 188 1.08 -8.11 12.55
N TRP A 189 0.49 -8.67 11.49
CA TRP A 189 -0.28 -7.95 10.51
C TRP A 189 -1.71 -7.79 10.97
N VAL A 190 -2.22 -6.57 10.92
CA VAL A 190 -3.58 -6.20 11.33
C VAL A 190 -4.36 -5.77 10.11
N LEU A 191 -5.48 -6.44 9.85
CA LEU A 191 -6.44 -6.06 8.82
C LEU A 191 -7.45 -5.08 9.37
N LEU A 192 -7.53 -3.91 8.75
CA LEU A 192 -8.57 -2.92 9.01
C LEU A 192 -9.49 -2.80 7.79
N VAL A 193 -10.77 -2.60 8.05
CA VAL A 193 -11.79 -2.46 7.00
C VAL A 193 -12.67 -1.25 7.28
N LYS A 194 -12.96 -0.50 6.22
CA LYS A 194 -14.05 0.49 6.19
C LYS A 194 -15.06 0.07 5.16
N ARG A 195 -16.27 -0.27 5.59
CA ARG A 195 -17.38 -0.58 4.67
C ARG A 195 -18.05 0.72 4.22
N THR A 196 -18.39 0.80 2.95
CA THR A 196 -19.35 1.81 2.47
C THR A 196 -20.73 1.33 2.82
N GLY A 197 -21.48 2.15 3.56
CA GLY A 197 -22.89 1.89 3.84
C GLY A 197 -23.77 2.09 2.60
#